data_ef4e12459d4ee981956d7ca74bba2729
#
_entry.id   ef4e12459d4ee981956d7ca74bba2729
#
_cell.length_a   1.000
_cell.length_b   1.000
_cell.length_c   1.000
_cell.angle_alpha   90.00
_cell.angle_beta   90.00
_cell.angle_gamma   90.00
#
_symmetry.space_group_name_H-M   'P 1'
#
loop_
_entity.id
_entity.type
_entity.pdbx_description
1 polymer ?
#
loop_
_entity_poly.entity_id
_entity_poly.type
_entity_poly.pdbx_seq_one_letter_code
_entity_poly.pdbx_strand_id
1 'polypeptide(L)'
;MNRRTVLRLGAATALGTLATEFGVPAFAQQKLVLKAADVHPIGYPTVEAVLAMGKKLEAATGGRISIQMYPSMQLGGEKEAIEQAQVGALAIARISVGPMGPLVPELNVFNLPFMFRDDAHMEQVIDGPIGDELLKKLSSHPTAGLIGLCWMNAGTRNVYNSKRPIHSIDDLKGLKIRMMGNPVFVDTMNALGGNGVAMGMDQLVNAMQTGVVDGAENNAPTYTTGQHYRHAKYYSLTGHLMIPEILVLSKKTWSTLAQDDQALIAKLAKEAQQDQRKLWYAMEEKSTKQIEAAGIEIIKIDDKRPFQAAVKPVWDKYGAQHVDLIKRIQDLK
;
A
#
# COMPACT_ATOMS: atom_id res chain seq x y z
N MET A 1 -40.50 -78.64 -32.14
CA MET A 1 -41.76 -79.19 -31.70
C MET A 1 -42.31 -78.37 -30.57
N ASN A 2 -43.44 -77.66 -30.87
CA ASN A 2 -44.71 -77.61 -30.09
C ASN A 2 -44.59 -77.33 -28.57
N ARG A 3 -45.34 -76.47 -27.95
CA ARG A 3 -46.70 -75.81 -28.06
C ARG A 3 -46.75 -74.71 -27.01
N ARG A 4 -47.23 -73.60 -27.35
CA ARG A 4 -48.43 -72.86 -26.91
C ARG A 4 -49.04 -73.26 -25.57
N THR A 5 -49.17 -72.32 -24.64
CA THR A 5 -50.51 -72.05 -24.05
C THR A 5 -50.54 -70.63 -23.43
N VAL A 6 -51.54 -69.89 -23.78
CA VAL A 6 -51.92 -68.54 -23.37
C VAL A 6 -52.74 -68.63 -22.10
N LEU A 7 -52.57 -67.73 -21.15
CA LEU A 7 -53.67 -67.34 -20.25
C LEU A 7 -53.53 -65.82 -19.91
N ARG A 8 -54.62 -65.15 -20.20
CA ARG A 8 -54.89 -63.76 -19.87
C ARG A 8 -55.50 -63.67 -18.49
N LEU A 9 -55.24 -62.56 -17.75
CA LEU A 9 -56.08 -61.77 -16.84
C LEU A 9 -55.13 -60.94 -16.01
N GLY A 10 -55.23 -59.67 -15.80
CA GLY A 10 -56.35 -58.76 -15.72
C GLY A 10 -55.74 -57.48 -15.09
N ALA A 11 -56.19 -56.32 -15.49
CA ALA A 11 -55.77 -54.98 -15.24
C ALA A 11 -55.76 -54.57 -13.75
N ALA A 12 -54.80 -53.72 -13.38
CA ALA A 12 -55.02 -52.57 -12.50
C ALA A 12 -53.90 -51.50 -12.73
N THR A 13 -54.32 -50.45 -13.36
CA THR A 13 -53.59 -49.20 -13.53
C THR A 13 -53.40 -48.49 -12.21
N ALA A 14 -52.14 -48.32 -11.76
CA ALA A 14 -51.79 -47.31 -10.76
C ALA A 14 -50.74 -46.40 -11.41
N LEU A 15 -51.16 -45.27 -11.94
CA LEU A 15 -50.27 -44.13 -12.33
C LEU A 15 -49.72 -43.55 -11.04
N GLY A 16 -48.51 -43.98 -10.64
CA GLY A 16 -47.69 -43.29 -9.68
C GLY A 16 -46.82 -42.30 -10.46
N THR A 17 -47.17 -41.01 -10.40
CA THR A 17 -46.30 -39.91 -10.85
C THR A 17 -45.07 -39.86 -9.97
N LEU A 18 -43.98 -40.48 -10.42
CA LEU A 18 -42.64 -40.20 -9.91
C LEU A 18 -42.25 -38.82 -10.43
N ALA A 19 -42.49 -37.78 -9.60
CA ALA A 19 -41.83 -36.48 -9.74
C ALA A 19 -40.34 -36.70 -9.46
N THR A 20 -39.56 -36.97 -10.51
CA THR A 20 -38.12 -36.85 -10.44
C THR A 20 -37.82 -35.37 -10.26
N GLU A 21 -37.55 -34.97 -9.02
CA GLU A 21 -36.84 -33.69 -8.74
C GLU A 21 -35.49 -33.74 -9.46
N PHE A 22 -35.44 -33.17 -10.65
CA PHE A 22 -34.17 -32.78 -11.25
C PHE A 22 -33.59 -31.69 -10.38
N GLY A 23 -32.82 -32.09 -9.35
CA GLY A 23 -31.94 -31.19 -8.63
C GLY A 23 -31.04 -30.58 -9.67
N VAL A 24 -31.23 -29.28 -9.95
CA VAL A 24 -30.31 -28.47 -10.75
C VAL A 24 -28.98 -28.65 -10.08
N PRO A 25 -27.93 -29.17 -10.78
CA PRO A 25 -26.63 -29.29 -10.17
C PRO A 25 -26.24 -27.87 -9.72
N ALA A 26 -26.04 -27.71 -8.42
CA ALA A 26 -25.42 -26.50 -7.90
C ALA A 26 -24.06 -26.44 -8.56
N PHE A 27 -23.95 -25.59 -9.58
CA PHE A 27 -22.63 -25.27 -10.16
C PHE A 27 -21.78 -24.82 -8.98
N ALA A 28 -20.81 -25.63 -8.62
CA ALA A 28 -19.83 -25.27 -7.61
C ALA A 28 -19.19 -23.98 -8.11
N GLN A 29 -19.60 -22.85 -7.54
CA GLN A 29 -19.14 -21.55 -7.96
C GLN A 29 -17.63 -21.53 -7.73
N GLN A 30 -16.86 -21.39 -8.81
CA GLN A 30 -15.41 -21.49 -8.78
C GLN A 30 -14.86 -20.48 -7.77
N LYS A 31 -14.17 -20.96 -6.73
CA LYS A 31 -13.55 -20.10 -5.71
C LYS A 31 -12.48 -19.23 -6.35
N LEU A 32 -12.57 -17.93 -6.14
CA LEU A 32 -11.61 -16.94 -6.58
C LEU A 32 -10.72 -16.53 -5.42
N VAL A 33 -9.42 -16.77 -5.55
CA VAL A 33 -8.42 -16.35 -4.56
C VAL A 33 -7.67 -15.14 -5.11
N LEU A 34 -7.86 -13.98 -4.49
CA LEU A 34 -7.16 -12.76 -4.81
C LEU A 34 -5.83 -12.73 -4.03
N LYS A 35 -4.71 -12.93 -4.73
CA LYS A 35 -3.39 -12.80 -4.12
C LYS A 35 -3.11 -11.34 -3.83
N ALA A 36 -2.72 -11.02 -2.58
CA ALA A 36 -2.37 -9.69 -2.11
C ALA A 36 -0.93 -9.66 -1.60
N ALA A 37 -0.17 -8.60 -1.89
CA ALA A 37 1.20 -8.44 -1.41
C ALA A 37 1.39 -7.13 -0.64
N ASP A 38 2.25 -7.19 0.38
CA ASP A 38 2.75 -6.05 1.12
C ASP A 38 4.21 -6.29 1.51
N VAL A 39 5.02 -5.23 1.51
CA VAL A 39 6.42 -5.32 1.95
C VAL A 39 6.55 -5.46 3.45
N HIS A 40 5.52 -5.11 4.21
CA HIS A 40 5.51 -5.15 5.66
C HIS A 40 5.10 -6.54 6.22
N PRO A 41 5.48 -6.86 7.47
CA PRO A 41 5.14 -8.13 8.10
C PRO A 41 3.70 -8.17 8.62
N ILE A 42 3.24 -9.37 8.97
CA ILE A 42 2.02 -9.57 9.76
C ILE A 42 2.10 -8.71 11.03
N GLY A 43 0.97 -8.13 11.44
CA GLY A 43 0.88 -7.18 12.54
C GLY A 43 1.11 -5.72 12.13
N TYR A 44 1.54 -5.45 10.90
CA TYR A 44 1.64 -4.08 10.39
C TYR A 44 0.27 -3.56 9.95
N PRO A 45 -0.08 -2.29 10.20
CA PRO A 45 -1.44 -1.75 9.99
C PRO A 45 -2.03 -1.96 8.60
N THR A 46 -1.23 -1.83 7.54
CA THR A 46 -1.70 -2.04 6.16
C THR A 46 -2.02 -3.51 5.89
N VAL A 47 -1.17 -4.42 6.38
CA VAL A 47 -1.37 -5.87 6.25
C VAL A 47 -2.63 -6.32 6.99
N GLU A 48 -2.79 -5.87 8.25
CA GLU A 48 -3.94 -6.23 9.08
C GLU A 48 -5.26 -5.72 8.50
N ALA A 49 -5.26 -4.50 7.95
CA ALA A 49 -6.45 -3.94 7.31
C ALA A 49 -6.88 -4.75 6.08
N VAL A 50 -5.92 -5.20 5.24
CA VAL A 50 -6.22 -6.03 4.06
C VAL A 50 -6.65 -7.44 4.48
N LEU A 51 -6.08 -8.01 5.55
CA LEU A 51 -6.53 -9.28 6.11
C LEU A 51 -7.97 -9.18 6.65
N ALA A 52 -8.31 -8.09 7.35
CA ALA A 52 -9.67 -7.84 7.83
C ALA A 52 -10.65 -7.65 6.66
N MET A 53 -10.24 -6.89 5.64
CA MET A 53 -10.99 -6.75 4.39
C MET A 53 -11.27 -8.10 3.74
N GLY A 54 -10.26 -8.98 3.68
CA GLY A 54 -10.39 -10.34 3.12
C GLY A 54 -11.42 -11.19 3.85
N LYS A 55 -11.43 -11.16 5.19
CA LYS A 55 -12.42 -11.86 6.01
C LYS A 55 -13.85 -11.36 5.74
N LYS A 56 -14.02 -10.02 5.66
CA LYS A 56 -15.33 -9.41 5.33
C LYS A 56 -15.78 -9.80 3.92
N LEU A 57 -14.88 -9.81 2.94
CA LEU A 57 -15.16 -10.18 1.55
C LEU A 57 -15.57 -11.66 1.44
N GLU A 58 -14.84 -12.56 2.10
CA GLU A 58 -15.13 -13.99 2.11
C GLU A 58 -16.51 -14.26 2.73
N ALA A 59 -16.81 -13.64 3.88
CA ALA A 59 -18.11 -13.77 4.53
C ALA A 59 -19.25 -13.23 3.65
N ALA A 60 -19.09 -12.05 3.05
CA ALA A 60 -20.12 -11.41 2.21
C ALA A 60 -20.37 -12.17 0.90
N THR A 61 -19.40 -12.94 0.41
CA THR A 61 -19.52 -13.73 -0.82
C THR A 61 -19.80 -15.22 -0.55
N GLY A 62 -20.07 -15.61 0.69
CA GLY A 62 -20.28 -17.02 1.05
C GLY A 62 -19.08 -17.92 0.76
N GLY A 63 -17.86 -17.39 0.88
CA GLY A 63 -16.60 -18.10 0.61
C GLY A 63 -16.22 -18.17 -0.87
N ARG A 64 -16.92 -17.46 -1.76
CA ARG A 64 -16.64 -17.47 -3.20
C ARG A 64 -15.40 -16.67 -3.56
N ILE A 65 -15.15 -15.53 -2.88
CA ILE A 65 -13.97 -14.70 -3.08
C ILE A 65 -13.21 -14.59 -1.76
N SER A 66 -11.93 -14.90 -1.79
CA SER A 66 -11.04 -14.76 -0.63
C SER A 66 -9.78 -13.96 -1.00
N ILE A 67 -9.09 -13.40 0.01
CA ILE A 67 -7.81 -12.73 -0.16
C ILE A 67 -6.72 -13.59 0.50
N GLN A 68 -5.69 -13.93 -0.26
CA GLN A 68 -4.48 -14.58 0.25
C GLN A 68 -3.35 -13.56 0.34
N MET A 69 -2.94 -13.21 1.56
CA MET A 69 -1.89 -12.23 1.82
C MET A 69 -0.50 -12.87 1.75
N TYR A 70 0.42 -12.19 1.06
CA TYR A 70 1.85 -12.45 0.98
C TYR A 70 2.61 -11.25 1.58
N PRO A 71 2.86 -11.24 2.90
CA PRO A 71 3.53 -10.15 3.60
C PRO A 71 5.05 -10.26 3.49
N SER A 72 5.78 -9.28 4.07
CA SER A 72 7.23 -9.32 4.24
C SER A 72 8.01 -9.54 2.95
N MET A 73 7.57 -8.91 1.86
CA MET A 73 8.25 -8.99 0.54
C MET A 73 8.35 -10.42 -0.04
N GLN A 74 7.46 -11.35 0.36
CA GLN A 74 7.48 -12.73 -0.15
C GLN A 74 7.37 -12.82 -1.68
N LEU A 75 6.75 -11.81 -2.31
CA LEU A 75 6.62 -11.71 -3.76
C LEU A 75 7.48 -10.58 -4.37
N GLY A 76 8.51 -10.13 -3.66
CA GLY A 76 9.39 -9.03 -4.05
C GLY A 76 9.05 -7.71 -3.37
N GLY A 77 9.76 -6.65 -3.76
CA GLY A 77 9.53 -5.28 -3.31
C GLY A 77 8.33 -4.62 -4.00
N GLU A 78 8.15 -3.32 -3.75
CA GLU A 78 7.01 -2.59 -4.33
C GLU A 78 7.06 -2.49 -5.86
N LYS A 79 8.26 -2.39 -6.44
CA LYS A 79 8.42 -2.37 -7.90
C LYS A 79 7.93 -3.68 -8.52
N GLU A 80 8.37 -4.81 -8.01
CA GLU A 80 7.97 -6.14 -8.46
C GLU A 80 6.46 -6.35 -8.24
N ALA A 81 5.90 -5.87 -7.12
CA ALA A 81 4.46 -5.95 -6.85
C ALA A 81 3.64 -5.14 -7.85
N ILE A 82 4.10 -3.94 -8.23
CA ILE A 82 3.48 -3.12 -9.29
C ILE A 82 3.49 -3.90 -10.62
N GLU A 83 4.65 -4.38 -11.04
CA GLU A 83 4.81 -5.11 -12.30
C GLU A 83 3.94 -6.37 -12.36
N GLN A 84 3.89 -7.15 -11.28
CA GLN A 84 3.04 -8.34 -11.16
C GLN A 84 1.54 -7.99 -11.21
N ALA A 85 1.13 -6.89 -10.56
CA ALA A 85 -0.26 -6.43 -10.61
C ALA A 85 -0.65 -5.92 -12.01
N GLN A 86 0.25 -5.23 -12.70
CA GLN A 86 0.03 -4.77 -14.08
C GLN A 86 -0.26 -5.92 -15.05
N VAL A 87 0.44 -7.03 -14.90
CA VAL A 87 0.25 -8.22 -15.74
C VAL A 87 -0.82 -9.18 -15.22
N GLY A 88 -1.38 -8.95 -14.03
CA GLY A 88 -2.44 -9.76 -13.42
C GLY A 88 -1.94 -11.01 -12.71
N ALA A 89 -0.64 -11.16 -12.48
CA ALA A 89 -0.06 -12.24 -11.68
C ALA A 89 -0.33 -12.04 -10.17
N LEU A 90 -0.45 -10.79 -9.75
CA LEU A 90 -0.88 -10.36 -8.44
C LEU A 90 -2.21 -9.59 -8.56
N ALA A 91 -3.19 -9.92 -7.71
CA ALA A 91 -4.50 -9.27 -7.75
C ALA A 91 -4.51 -7.94 -7.00
N ILE A 92 -3.93 -7.89 -5.81
CA ILE A 92 -3.96 -6.74 -4.90
C ILE A 92 -2.53 -6.44 -4.44
N ALA A 93 -2.17 -5.18 -4.36
CA ALA A 93 -0.91 -4.74 -3.74
C ALA A 93 -1.14 -3.47 -2.91
N ARG A 94 -0.47 -3.36 -1.77
CA ARG A 94 -0.29 -2.10 -1.08
C ARG A 94 1.04 -1.49 -1.54
N ILE A 95 0.98 -0.29 -2.06
CA ILE A 95 2.12 0.41 -2.65
C ILE A 95 2.20 1.83 -2.10
N SER A 96 3.40 2.28 -1.73
CA SER A 96 3.68 3.68 -1.42
C SER A 96 3.50 4.57 -2.67
N VAL A 97 3.04 5.80 -2.49
CA VAL A 97 2.93 6.75 -3.61
C VAL A 97 4.29 7.02 -4.27
N GLY A 98 5.39 6.83 -3.54
CA GLY A 98 6.73 7.01 -4.07
C GLY A 98 6.99 6.29 -5.39
N PRO A 99 7.00 4.96 -5.41
CA PRO A 99 7.19 4.16 -6.63
C PRO A 99 6.10 4.35 -7.69
N MET A 100 4.94 4.90 -7.32
CA MET A 100 3.84 5.18 -8.27
C MET A 100 4.06 6.46 -9.09
N GLY A 101 4.84 7.41 -8.59
CA GLY A 101 5.07 8.69 -9.26
C GLY A 101 5.65 8.59 -10.68
N PRO A 102 6.65 7.72 -10.94
CA PRO A 102 7.14 7.47 -12.29
C PRO A 102 6.11 6.86 -13.24
N LEU A 103 5.12 6.11 -12.70
CA LEU A 103 4.06 5.48 -13.48
C LEU A 103 2.89 6.44 -13.75
N VAL A 104 2.52 7.25 -12.75
CA VAL A 104 1.42 8.23 -12.81
C VAL A 104 1.95 9.57 -12.29
N PRO A 105 2.43 10.46 -13.16
CA PRO A 105 3.14 11.69 -12.78
C PRO A 105 2.38 12.58 -11.81
N GLU A 106 1.04 12.62 -11.88
CA GLU A 106 0.21 13.42 -10.98
C GLU A 106 0.35 13.01 -9.50
N LEU A 107 0.68 11.74 -9.23
CA LEU A 107 0.92 11.27 -7.88
C LEU A 107 2.19 11.86 -7.24
N ASN A 108 3.11 12.40 -8.06
CA ASN A 108 4.31 13.05 -7.54
C ASN A 108 4.01 14.28 -6.68
N VAL A 109 2.80 14.86 -6.77
CA VAL A 109 2.43 15.96 -5.89
C VAL A 109 2.53 15.57 -4.40
N PHE A 110 2.19 14.33 -4.05
CA PHE A 110 2.32 13.82 -2.69
C PHE A 110 3.75 13.42 -2.30
N ASN A 111 4.65 13.33 -3.29
CA ASN A 111 6.07 13.05 -3.07
C ASN A 111 6.92 14.30 -2.86
N LEU A 112 6.31 15.50 -3.00
CA LEU A 112 7.02 16.76 -2.74
C LEU A 112 7.34 16.88 -1.24
N PRO A 113 8.57 17.26 -0.88
CA PRO A 113 8.97 17.39 0.52
C PRO A 113 8.17 18.50 1.22
N PHE A 114 7.75 18.25 2.46
CA PHE A 114 6.94 19.18 3.27
C PHE A 114 5.59 19.58 2.62
N MET A 115 5.00 18.72 1.79
CA MET A 115 3.70 18.98 1.15
C MET A 115 2.57 19.09 2.17
N PHE A 116 2.56 18.22 3.14
CA PHE A 116 1.54 18.19 4.19
C PHE A 116 2.05 18.84 5.47
N ARG A 117 1.16 19.56 6.16
CA ARG A 117 1.48 20.21 7.44
C ARG A 117 1.59 19.21 8.59
N ASP A 118 0.65 18.27 8.61
CA ASP A 118 0.50 17.22 9.63
C ASP A 118 -0.38 16.09 9.11
N ASP A 119 -0.58 15.05 9.93
CA ASP A 119 -1.39 13.88 9.57
C ASP A 119 -2.85 14.27 9.30
N ALA A 120 -3.42 15.19 10.07
CA ALA A 120 -4.82 15.63 9.88
C ALA A 120 -4.99 16.29 8.50
N HIS A 121 -4.05 17.13 8.09
CA HIS A 121 -4.06 17.75 6.78
C HIS A 121 -3.91 16.70 5.65
N MET A 122 -2.98 15.76 5.80
CA MET A 122 -2.82 14.67 4.83
C MET A 122 -4.11 13.84 4.70
N GLU A 123 -4.70 13.47 5.82
CA GLU A 123 -5.95 12.70 5.86
C GLU A 123 -7.11 13.44 5.21
N GLN A 124 -7.24 14.73 5.47
CA GLN A 124 -8.26 15.57 4.83
C GLN A 124 -8.09 15.61 3.30
N VAL A 125 -6.85 15.64 2.82
CA VAL A 125 -6.54 15.61 1.38
C VAL A 125 -6.91 14.26 0.76
N ILE A 126 -6.45 13.16 1.37
CA ILE A 126 -6.64 11.81 0.79
C ILE A 126 -8.06 11.26 0.95
N ASP A 127 -8.81 11.73 1.95
CA ASP A 127 -10.21 11.35 2.17
C ASP A 127 -11.19 12.22 1.37
N GLY A 128 -10.71 13.36 0.90
CA GLY A 128 -11.50 14.35 0.19
C GLY A 128 -11.48 14.20 -1.34
N PRO A 129 -12.06 15.18 -2.04
CA PRO A 129 -12.15 15.17 -3.51
C PRO A 129 -10.81 15.08 -4.23
N ILE A 130 -9.72 15.58 -3.62
CA ILE A 130 -8.37 15.50 -4.20
C ILE A 130 -7.89 14.04 -4.22
N GLY A 131 -8.07 13.33 -3.11
CA GLY A 131 -7.72 11.91 -3.03
C GLY A 131 -8.52 11.06 -4.02
N ASP A 132 -9.83 11.29 -4.13
CA ASP A 132 -10.68 10.58 -5.08
C ASP A 132 -10.30 10.89 -6.54
N GLU A 133 -9.95 12.14 -6.85
CA GLU A 133 -9.45 12.54 -8.17
C GLU A 133 -8.17 11.77 -8.54
N LEU A 134 -7.21 11.68 -7.62
CA LEU A 134 -5.94 11.01 -7.86
C LEU A 134 -6.10 9.49 -7.98
N LEU A 135 -6.96 8.84 -7.19
CA LEU A 135 -7.30 7.42 -7.38
C LEU A 135 -7.98 7.17 -8.73
N LYS A 136 -8.83 8.10 -9.18
CA LYS A 136 -9.46 8.03 -10.50
C LYS A 136 -8.42 8.21 -11.62
N LYS A 137 -7.49 9.15 -11.49
CA LYS A 137 -6.38 9.34 -12.45
C LYS A 137 -5.53 8.09 -12.58
N LEU A 138 -5.14 7.47 -11.45
CA LEU A 138 -4.45 6.18 -11.44
C LEU A 138 -5.26 5.12 -12.19
N SER A 139 -6.54 4.96 -11.86
CA SER A 139 -7.40 3.91 -12.44
C SER A 139 -7.67 4.09 -13.93
N SER A 140 -7.72 5.34 -14.40
CA SER A 140 -7.94 5.69 -15.81
C SER A 140 -6.65 5.84 -16.61
N HIS A 141 -5.48 5.81 -15.97
CA HIS A 141 -4.20 5.98 -16.64
C HIS A 141 -3.98 4.86 -17.68
N PRO A 142 -3.61 5.18 -18.93
CA PRO A 142 -3.62 4.22 -20.03
C PRO A 142 -2.62 3.07 -19.85
N THR A 143 -1.51 3.30 -19.16
CA THR A 143 -0.43 2.32 -19.01
C THR A 143 -0.25 1.83 -17.57
N ALA A 144 -0.95 2.39 -16.57
CA ALA A 144 -0.80 1.96 -15.19
C ALA A 144 -1.25 0.52 -14.95
N GLY A 145 -2.31 0.08 -15.63
CA GLY A 145 -2.82 -1.29 -15.50
C GLY A 145 -3.39 -1.63 -14.11
N LEU A 146 -3.70 -0.60 -13.31
CA LEU A 146 -4.10 -0.69 -11.92
C LEU A 146 -5.42 0.06 -11.67
N ILE A 147 -6.14 -0.38 -10.66
CA ILE A 147 -7.31 0.31 -10.07
C ILE A 147 -6.90 0.76 -8.67
N GLY A 148 -6.98 2.05 -8.38
CA GLY A 148 -6.79 2.58 -7.03
C GLY A 148 -8.06 2.37 -6.19
N LEU A 149 -7.96 1.59 -5.12
CA LEU A 149 -9.11 1.24 -4.28
C LEU A 149 -9.31 2.23 -3.13
N CYS A 150 -8.25 2.50 -2.39
CA CYS A 150 -8.29 3.42 -1.24
C CYS A 150 -6.88 3.90 -0.88
N TRP A 151 -6.83 4.94 -0.05
CA TRP A 151 -5.63 5.45 0.58
C TRP A 151 -5.41 4.81 1.94
N MET A 152 -4.15 4.78 2.38
CA MET A 152 -3.77 4.36 3.73
C MET A 152 -2.75 5.34 4.29
N ASN A 153 -2.75 5.53 5.62
CA ASN A 153 -1.78 6.38 6.30
C ASN A 153 -0.45 5.64 6.46
N ALA A 154 0.66 6.35 6.32
CA ALA A 154 2.00 5.87 6.61
C ALA A 154 2.83 6.90 7.42
N GLY A 155 2.17 7.93 7.94
CA GLY A 155 2.74 8.93 8.85
C GLY A 155 3.91 9.71 8.29
N THR A 156 4.60 10.34 9.22
CA THR A 156 5.76 11.19 8.94
C THR A 156 7.05 10.39 8.81
N ARG A 157 7.83 10.70 7.79
CA ARG A 157 9.10 10.04 7.51
C ARG A 157 10.26 10.88 8.04
N ASN A 158 11.21 10.19 8.66
CA ASN A 158 12.34 10.76 9.36
C ASN A 158 13.63 10.07 8.95
N VAL A 159 14.76 10.79 8.95
CA VAL A 159 16.05 10.20 8.61
C VAL A 159 16.61 9.45 9.81
N TYR A 160 17.15 8.26 9.55
CA TYR A 160 17.95 7.51 10.50
C TYR A 160 19.26 7.03 9.86
N ASN A 161 20.35 7.06 10.65
CA ASN A 161 21.66 6.69 10.15
C ASN A 161 22.57 6.10 11.25
N SER A 162 23.69 5.51 10.83
CA SER A 162 24.66 4.87 11.72
C SER A 162 25.82 5.79 12.16
N LYS A 163 25.93 7.00 11.58
CA LYS A 163 27.14 7.82 11.71
C LYS A 163 27.03 8.87 12.81
N ARG A 164 25.94 9.66 12.82
CA ARG A 164 25.79 10.81 13.72
C ARG A 164 24.32 11.26 13.84
N PRO A 165 23.96 11.92 14.95
CA PRO A 165 22.69 12.61 15.06
C PRO A 165 22.59 13.74 14.03
N ILE A 166 21.37 14.08 13.60
CA ILE A 166 21.09 15.20 12.72
C ILE A 166 20.31 16.23 13.53
N HIS A 167 20.95 17.30 13.92
CA HIS A 167 20.34 18.45 14.60
C HIS A 167 20.05 19.59 13.63
N SER A 168 20.86 19.68 12.57
CA SER A 168 20.76 20.71 11.53
C SER A 168 20.89 20.09 10.14
N ILE A 169 20.60 20.88 9.10
CA ILE A 169 20.76 20.45 7.72
C ILE A 169 22.22 20.12 7.38
N ASP A 170 23.19 20.78 8.04
CA ASP A 170 24.62 20.56 7.81
C ASP A 170 25.07 19.14 8.22
N ASP A 171 24.35 18.52 9.17
CA ASP A 171 24.64 17.17 9.63
C ASP A 171 24.30 16.10 8.58
N LEU A 172 23.50 16.43 7.56
CA LEU A 172 23.21 15.54 6.42
C LEU A 172 24.36 15.45 5.44
N LYS A 173 25.29 16.41 5.44
CA LYS A 173 26.38 16.48 4.45
C LYS A 173 27.18 15.19 4.40
N GLY A 174 27.26 14.61 3.19
CA GLY A 174 28.04 13.41 2.91
C GLY A 174 27.42 12.10 3.38
N LEU A 175 26.28 12.10 4.09
CA LEU A 175 25.57 10.87 4.45
C LEU A 175 24.94 10.26 3.20
N LYS A 176 25.17 8.97 3.00
CA LYS A 176 24.52 8.16 1.97
C LYS A 176 23.21 7.62 2.53
N ILE A 177 22.09 8.18 2.10
CA ILE A 177 20.77 7.84 2.60
C ILE A 177 19.97 7.13 1.52
N ARG A 178 19.53 5.92 1.84
CA ARG A 178 18.66 5.18 0.93
C ARG A 178 17.32 5.89 0.79
N MET A 179 16.89 6.03 -0.45
CA MET A 179 15.60 6.58 -0.84
C MET A 179 14.80 5.54 -1.63
N MET A 180 13.47 5.66 -1.67
CA MET A 180 12.65 4.86 -2.59
C MET A 180 12.98 5.19 -4.04
N GLY A 181 12.67 4.29 -4.96
CA GLY A 181 12.95 4.40 -6.40
C GLY A 181 12.13 5.48 -7.10
N ASN A 182 12.34 6.74 -6.73
CA ASN A 182 11.71 7.91 -7.36
C ASN A 182 12.73 9.06 -7.41
N PRO A 183 12.93 9.70 -8.58
CA PRO A 183 13.86 10.83 -8.71
C PRO A 183 13.54 12.00 -7.76
N VAL A 184 12.27 12.26 -7.45
CA VAL A 184 11.88 13.31 -6.49
C VAL A 184 12.55 13.11 -5.15
N PHE A 185 12.63 11.87 -4.67
CA PHE A 185 13.21 11.56 -3.35
C PHE A 185 14.73 11.67 -3.36
N VAL A 186 15.38 11.19 -4.42
CA VAL A 186 16.83 11.32 -4.58
C VAL A 186 17.22 12.81 -4.61
N ASP A 187 16.51 13.59 -5.42
CA ASP A 187 16.76 15.03 -5.52
C ASP A 187 16.43 15.76 -4.20
N THR A 188 15.41 15.31 -3.47
CA THR A 188 15.10 15.83 -2.12
C THR A 188 16.27 15.61 -1.17
N MET A 189 16.80 14.40 -1.08
CA MET A 189 17.92 14.11 -0.19
C MET A 189 19.18 14.87 -0.61
N ASN A 190 19.44 14.97 -1.92
CA ASN A 190 20.56 15.74 -2.44
C ASN A 190 20.42 17.24 -2.14
N ALA A 191 19.22 17.80 -2.28
CA ALA A 191 18.93 19.19 -1.93
C ALA A 191 19.10 19.47 -0.43
N LEU A 192 18.81 18.48 0.43
CA LEU A 192 19.06 18.54 1.87
C LEU A 192 20.55 18.38 2.23
N GLY A 193 21.44 18.18 1.26
CA GLY A 193 22.90 18.07 1.45
C GLY A 193 23.42 16.64 1.68
N GLY A 194 22.54 15.64 1.74
CA GLY A 194 22.93 14.24 1.74
C GLY A 194 23.19 13.69 0.34
N ASN A 195 23.46 12.40 0.26
CA ASN A 195 23.56 11.65 -1.00
C ASN A 195 22.42 10.64 -1.07
N GLY A 196 21.38 10.92 -1.84
CA GLY A 196 20.24 10.04 -2.04
C GLY A 196 20.61 8.83 -2.90
N VAL A 197 20.38 7.61 -2.38
CA VAL A 197 20.67 6.37 -3.10
C VAL A 197 19.35 5.61 -3.30
N ALA A 198 18.87 5.54 -4.54
CA ALA A 198 17.64 4.83 -4.87
C ALA A 198 17.84 3.32 -4.79
N MET A 199 17.04 2.62 -3.95
CA MET A 199 17.01 1.16 -3.90
C MET A 199 15.72 0.63 -3.26
N GLY A 200 15.40 -0.63 -3.52
CA GLY A 200 14.30 -1.35 -2.91
C GLY A 200 14.44 -1.50 -1.40
N MET A 201 13.34 -1.77 -0.71
CA MET A 201 13.36 -1.99 0.74
C MET A 201 13.99 -3.34 1.10
N ASP A 202 13.85 -4.32 0.24
CA ASP A 202 14.45 -5.65 0.31
C ASP A 202 15.97 -5.63 0.40
N GLN A 203 16.62 -4.62 -0.18
CA GLN A 203 18.08 -4.45 -0.22
C GLN A 203 18.61 -3.65 0.97
N LEU A 204 17.76 -2.91 1.70
CA LEU A 204 18.17 -1.88 2.64
C LEU A 204 19.03 -2.41 3.79
N VAL A 205 18.59 -3.49 4.45
CA VAL A 205 19.33 -4.03 5.62
C VAL A 205 20.74 -4.45 5.22
N ASN A 206 20.88 -5.17 4.10
CA ASN A 206 22.19 -5.57 3.58
C ASN A 206 23.04 -4.36 3.19
N ALA A 207 22.44 -3.34 2.56
CA ALA A 207 23.14 -2.12 2.18
C ALA A 207 23.66 -1.30 3.37
N MET A 208 22.92 -1.29 4.49
CA MET A 208 23.38 -0.68 5.76
C MET A 208 24.51 -1.51 6.39
N GLN A 209 24.41 -2.83 6.40
CA GLN A 209 25.43 -3.73 6.97
C GLN A 209 26.76 -3.63 6.23
N THR A 210 26.73 -3.52 4.91
CA THR A 210 27.92 -3.45 4.04
C THR A 210 28.44 -2.02 3.86
N GLY A 211 27.74 -1.01 4.38
CA GLY A 211 28.13 0.41 4.26
C GLY A 211 27.91 1.00 2.87
N VAL A 212 27.12 0.36 2.02
CA VAL A 212 26.66 0.93 0.74
C VAL A 212 25.86 2.20 1.01
N VAL A 213 25.01 2.18 2.05
CA VAL A 213 24.34 3.36 2.61
C VAL A 213 24.65 3.50 4.10
N ASP A 214 24.62 4.73 4.61
CA ASP A 214 24.81 5.04 6.02
C ASP A 214 23.50 4.93 6.81
N GLY A 215 22.38 4.96 6.12
CA GLY A 215 21.04 4.90 6.67
C GLY A 215 19.96 5.01 5.62
N ALA A 216 18.75 5.34 6.09
CA ALA A 216 17.59 5.55 5.25
C ALA A 216 16.66 6.58 5.89
N GLU A 217 15.46 6.72 5.33
CA GLU A 217 14.39 7.51 5.90
C GLU A 217 13.09 6.69 5.91
N ASN A 218 12.32 6.80 6.98
CA ASN A 218 11.01 6.17 7.08
C ASN A 218 10.28 6.61 8.38
N ASN A 219 9.06 6.11 8.55
CA ASN A 219 8.27 6.25 9.76
C ASN A 219 8.75 5.33 10.90
N ALA A 220 8.34 5.61 12.13
CA ALA A 220 8.71 4.84 13.31
C ALA A 220 8.24 3.37 13.25
N PRO A 221 7.01 3.04 12.83
CA PRO A 221 6.57 1.65 12.63
C PRO A 221 7.48 0.83 11.72
N THR A 222 7.88 1.35 10.57
CA THR A 222 8.78 0.65 9.65
C THR A 222 10.20 0.52 10.23
N TYR A 223 10.72 1.57 10.87
CA TYR A 223 12.02 1.56 11.51
C TYR A 223 12.12 0.46 12.58
N THR A 224 11.04 0.25 13.35
CA THR A 224 10.99 -0.77 14.41
C THR A 224 10.72 -2.17 13.86
N THR A 225 9.71 -2.36 13.02
CA THR A 225 9.34 -3.68 12.48
C THR A 225 10.39 -4.24 11.54
N GLY A 226 11.06 -3.38 10.74
CA GLY A 226 12.21 -3.73 9.92
C GLY A 226 13.52 -3.89 10.71
N GLN A 227 13.49 -3.62 12.03
CA GLN A 227 14.66 -3.67 12.92
C GLN A 227 15.84 -2.80 12.43
N HIS A 228 15.55 -1.73 11.68
CA HIS A 228 16.58 -0.85 11.10
C HIS A 228 17.44 -0.19 12.19
N TYR A 229 16.89 0.01 13.40
CA TYR A 229 17.61 0.55 14.56
C TYR A 229 18.84 -0.27 14.95
N ARG A 230 18.92 -1.56 14.58
CA ARG A 230 20.11 -2.39 14.83
C ARG A 230 21.32 -1.96 13.99
N HIS A 231 21.08 -1.26 12.89
CA HIS A 231 22.11 -0.84 11.93
C HIS A 231 22.28 0.68 11.85
N ALA A 232 21.25 1.44 12.22
CA ALA A 232 21.20 2.90 12.12
C ALA A 232 20.51 3.47 13.36
N LYS A 233 21.29 3.79 14.39
CA LYS A 233 20.82 4.10 15.76
C LYS A 233 20.47 5.58 16.01
N TYR A 234 20.75 6.47 15.10
CA TYR A 234 20.38 7.88 15.22
C TYR A 234 19.10 8.14 14.43
N TYR A 235 18.00 8.35 15.16
CA TYR A 235 16.69 8.61 14.56
C TYR A 235 16.33 10.08 14.71
N SER A 236 16.45 10.86 13.62
CA SER A 236 16.29 12.33 13.66
C SER A 236 14.98 12.74 13.02
N LEU A 237 14.15 13.49 13.76
CA LEU A 237 12.80 13.86 13.37
C LEU A 237 12.78 14.97 12.31
N THR A 238 13.34 14.68 11.16
CA THR A 238 13.40 15.61 10.02
C THR A 238 12.02 15.97 9.49
N GLY A 239 11.08 15.03 9.49
CA GLY A 239 9.69 15.24 9.05
C GLY A 239 9.59 15.77 7.62
N HIS A 240 10.54 15.39 6.77
CA HIS A 240 10.71 15.95 5.44
C HIS A 240 9.72 15.40 4.42
N LEU A 241 9.09 14.27 4.70
CA LEU A 241 8.11 13.62 3.84
C LEU A 241 6.96 13.06 4.67
N MET A 242 5.77 13.14 4.13
CA MET A 242 4.57 12.37 4.49
C MET A 242 4.05 11.74 3.22
N ILE A 243 4.05 10.41 3.13
CA ILE A 243 3.75 9.72 1.89
C ILE A 243 2.61 8.75 2.16
N PRO A 244 1.40 9.00 1.64
CA PRO A 244 0.31 8.04 1.76
C PRO A 244 0.60 6.78 0.95
N GLU A 245 -0.08 5.71 1.32
CA GLU A 245 -0.06 4.42 0.66
C GLU A 245 -1.33 4.25 -0.16
N ILE A 246 -1.27 3.45 -1.21
CA ILE A 246 -2.42 3.11 -2.04
C ILE A 246 -2.64 1.60 -2.01
N LEU A 247 -3.85 1.16 -1.71
CA LEU A 247 -4.28 -0.20 -2.01
C LEU A 247 -4.72 -0.23 -3.48
N VAL A 248 -4.00 -0.98 -4.30
CA VAL A 248 -4.30 -1.13 -5.72
C VAL A 248 -4.77 -2.54 -6.04
N LEU A 249 -5.61 -2.65 -7.09
CA LEU A 249 -6.03 -3.91 -7.65
C LEU A 249 -5.63 -3.96 -9.14
N SER A 250 -5.17 -5.11 -9.62
CA SER A 250 -4.87 -5.34 -11.03
C SER A 250 -6.07 -5.04 -11.91
N LYS A 251 -5.91 -4.17 -12.90
CA LYS A 251 -6.99 -3.86 -13.85
C LYS A 251 -7.43 -5.10 -14.64
N LYS A 252 -6.51 -6.04 -14.91
CA LYS A 252 -6.84 -7.32 -15.54
C LYS A 252 -7.75 -8.15 -14.63
N THR A 253 -7.40 -8.31 -13.36
CA THR A 253 -8.25 -9.02 -12.39
C THR A 253 -9.60 -8.30 -12.22
N TRP A 254 -9.59 -6.97 -12.09
CA TRP A 254 -10.81 -6.15 -11.95
C TRP A 254 -11.81 -6.42 -13.08
N SER A 255 -11.33 -6.47 -14.32
CA SER A 255 -12.19 -6.69 -15.50
C SER A 255 -12.84 -8.07 -15.56
N THR A 256 -12.37 -9.03 -14.79
CA THR A 256 -12.97 -10.39 -14.68
C THR A 256 -14.03 -10.50 -13.60
N LEU A 257 -14.12 -9.51 -12.70
CA LEU A 257 -15.07 -9.51 -11.59
C LEU A 257 -16.45 -9.05 -12.05
N ALA A 258 -17.50 -9.66 -11.50
CA ALA A 258 -18.86 -9.15 -11.66
C ALA A 258 -19.00 -7.75 -11.05
N GLN A 259 -19.94 -6.96 -11.56
CA GLN A 259 -20.13 -5.57 -11.14
C GLN A 259 -20.44 -5.43 -9.64
N ASP A 260 -21.24 -6.38 -9.10
CA ASP A 260 -21.56 -6.43 -7.66
C ASP A 260 -20.31 -6.73 -6.81
N ASP A 261 -19.41 -7.60 -7.29
CA ASP A 261 -18.16 -7.91 -6.61
C ASP A 261 -17.19 -6.72 -6.64
N GLN A 262 -17.13 -6.00 -7.77
CA GLN A 262 -16.36 -4.77 -7.87
C GLN A 262 -16.86 -3.72 -6.87
N ALA A 263 -18.18 -3.53 -6.80
CA ALA A 263 -18.79 -2.59 -5.84
C ALA A 263 -18.52 -2.99 -4.39
N LEU A 264 -18.64 -4.28 -4.07
CA LEU A 264 -18.35 -4.82 -2.74
C LEU A 264 -16.88 -4.61 -2.35
N ILE A 265 -15.94 -4.95 -3.24
CA ILE A 265 -14.50 -4.77 -3.00
C ILE A 265 -14.17 -3.29 -2.79
N ALA A 266 -14.69 -2.39 -3.61
CA ALA A 266 -14.49 -0.95 -3.47
C ALA A 266 -15.03 -0.43 -2.11
N LYS A 267 -16.21 -0.88 -1.70
CA LYS A 267 -16.79 -0.54 -0.39
C LYS A 267 -15.89 -1.03 0.75
N LEU A 268 -15.51 -2.30 0.73
CA LEU A 268 -14.68 -2.90 1.78
C LEU A 268 -13.28 -2.29 1.84
N ALA A 269 -12.73 -1.83 0.72
CA ALA A 269 -11.46 -1.10 0.70
C ALA A 269 -11.58 0.27 1.41
N LYS A 270 -12.68 1.00 1.23
CA LYS A 270 -12.93 2.25 1.98
C LYS A 270 -13.12 2.01 3.48
N GLU A 271 -13.74 0.90 3.87
CA GLU A 271 -13.78 0.49 5.28
C GLU A 271 -12.38 0.14 5.81
N ALA A 272 -11.59 -0.61 5.03
CA ALA A 272 -10.21 -0.96 5.38
C ALA A 272 -9.31 0.28 5.56
N GLN A 273 -9.52 1.36 4.79
CA GLN A 273 -8.86 2.64 4.97
C GLN A 273 -9.06 3.18 6.38
N GLN A 274 -10.30 3.16 6.89
CA GLN A 274 -10.63 3.67 8.23
C GLN A 274 -10.10 2.75 9.34
N ASP A 275 -10.16 1.44 9.14
CA ASP A 275 -9.63 0.46 10.09
C ASP A 275 -8.09 0.57 10.17
N GLN A 276 -7.41 0.71 9.02
CA GLN A 276 -5.97 0.91 8.92
C GLN A 276 -5.49 2.15 9.68
N ARG A 277 -6.21 3.26 9.57
CA ARG A 277 -5.87 4.51 10.25
C ARG A 277 -5.85 4.36 11.77
N LYS A 278 -6.85 3.68 12.34
CA LYS A 278 -6.88 3.40 13.78
C LYS A 278 -5.70 2.53 14.22
N LEU A 279 -5.39 1.48 13.43
CA LEU A 279 -4.24 0.62 13.68
C LEU A 279 -2.92 1.38 13.54
N TRP A 280 -2.87 2.35 12.62
CA TRP A 280 -1.69 3.17 12.38
C TRP A 280 -1.30 3.97 13.61
N TYR A 281 -2.20 4.76 14.17
CA TYR A 281 -1.90 5.57 15.36
C TYR A 281 -1.47 4.74 16.57
N ALA A 282 -2.13 3.60 16.79
CA ALA A 282 -1.75 2.68 17.85
C ALA A 282 -0.34 2.10 17.64
N MET A 283 0.00 1.79 16.37
CA MET A 283 1.32 1.25 16.03
C MET A 283 2.42 2.32 16.13
N GLU A 284 2.14 3.55 15.73
CA GLU A 284 3.07 4.67 15.80
C GLU A 284 3.44 5.00 17.26
N GLU A 285 2.47 5.06 18.16
CA GLU A 285 2.70 5.22 19.61
C GLU A 285 3.53 4.06 20.17
N LYS A 286 3.17 2.83 19.83
CA LYS A 286 3.91 1.63 20.25
C LYS A 286 5.35 1.67 19.75
N SER A 287 5.56 2.05 18.49
CA SER A 287 6.88 2.09 17.87
C SER A 287 7.77 3.16 18.49
N THR A 288 7.24 4.33 18.80
CA THR A 288 7.98 5.39 19.52
C THR A 288 8.48 4.89 20.88
N LYS A 289 7.58 4.28 21.67
CA LYS A 289 7.97 3.66 22.95
C LYS A 289 9.03 2.56 22.80
N GLN A 290 8.94 1.79 21.72
CA GLN A 290 9.91 0.73 21.43
C GLN A 290 11.29 1.30 21.07
N ILE A 291 11.34 2.39 20.29
CA ILE A 291 12.59 3.10 19.97
C ILE A 291 13.27 3.58 21.26
N GLU A 292 12.52 4.25 22.13
CA GLU A 292 13.01 4.74 23.44
C GLU A 292 13.49 3.58 24.32
N ALA A 293 12.72 2.50 24.44
CA ALA A 293 13.08 1.32 25.21
C ALA A 293 14.31 0.58 24.68
N ALA A 294 14.59 0.69 23.38
CA ALA A 294 15.80 0.14 22.76
C ALA A 294 17.04 1.02 23.00
N GLY A 295 16.92 2.13 23.72
CA GLY A 295 18.01 3.07 23.99
C GLY A 295 18.46 3.85 22.75
N ILE A 296 17.58 3.97 21.75
CA ILE A 296 17.83 4.74 20.55
C ILE A 296 17.54 6.21 20.84
N GLU A 297 18.47 7.06 20.49
CA GLU A 297 18.28 8.50 20.62
C GLU A 297 17.33 9.03 19.54
N ILE A 298 16.21 9.60 20.01
CA ILE A 298 15.27 10.34 19.14
C ILE A 298 15.68 11.81 19.15
N ILE A 299 16.27 12.26 18.03
CA ILE A 299 16.79 13.61 17.88
C ILE A 299 15.69 14.53 17.36
N LYS A 300 15.30 15.51 18.15
CA LYS A 300 14.39 16.58 17.72
C LYS A 300 15.15 17.64 16.93
N ILE A 301 14.49 18.19 15.91
CA ILE A 301 15.00 19.31 15.13
C ILE A 301 14.12 20.51 15.46
N ASP A 302 14.69 21.50 16.13
CA ASP A 302 13.95 22.66 16.63
C ASP A 302 13.55 23.61 15.50
N ASP A 303 14.42 23.77 14.49
CA ASP A 303 14.15 24.63 13.32
C ASP A 303 14.22 23.86 12.00
N LYS A 304 13.06 23.63 11.39
CA LYS A 304 12.95 22.98 10.08
C LYS A 304 12.99 23.93 8.89
N ARG A 305 13.02 25.25 9.11
CA ARG A 305 13.04 26.25 8.03
C ARG A 305 14.26 26.10 7.09
N PRO A 306 15.49 25.80 7.56
CA PRO A 306 16.61 25.54 6.66
C PRO A 306 16.38 24.31 5.76
N PHE A 307 15.74 23.24 6.27
CA PHE A 307 15.40 22.05 5.49
C PHE A 307 14.34 22.39 4.43
N GLN A 308 13.30 23.16 4.80
CA GLN A 308 12.26 23.60 3.88
C GLN A 308 12.80 24.53 2.78
N ALA A 309 13.71 25.44 3.12
CA ALA A 309 14.35 26.34 2.16
C ALA A 309 15.23 25.57 1.16
N ALA A 310 15.97 24.58 1.63
CA ALA A 310 16.89 23.81 0.80
C ALA A 310 16.20 23.00 -0.29
N VAL A 311 14.96 22.55 -0.06
CA VAL A 311 14.22 21.74 -1.03
C VAL A 311 13.47 22.56 -2.09
N LYS A 312 13.59 23.88 -2.09
CA LYS A 312 12.97 24.73 -3.11
C LYS A 312 13.26 24.27 -4.55
N PRO A 313 14.48 23.87 -4.93
CA PRO A 313 14.76 23.39 -6.29
C PRO A 313 13.94 22.13 -6.67
N VAL A 314 13.59 21.28 -5.69
CA VAL A 314 12.73 20.10 -5.91
C VAL A 314 11.30 20.53 -6.25
N TRP A 315 10.77 21.53 -5.52
CA TRP A 315 9.47 22.12 -5.81
C TRP A 315 9.44 22.79 -7.19
N ASP A 316 10.47 23.56 -7.54
CA ASP A 316 10.57 24.22 -8.84
C ASP A 316 10.60 23.20 -9.99
N LYS A 317 11.28 22.06 -9.79
CA LYS A 317 11.44 21.04 -10.82
C LYS A 317 10.19 20.15 -10.96
N TYR A 318 9.66 19.65 -9.85
CA TYR A 318 8.61 18.63 -9.87
C TYR A 318 7.21 19.17 -9.57
N GLY A 319 7.12 20.34 -8.93
CA GLY A 319 5.84 20.98 -8.63
C GLY A 319 5.29 21.84 -9.77
N ALA A 320 6.15 22.32 -10.67
CA ALA A 320 5.77 23.26 -11.73
C ALA A 320 4.59 22.81 -12.62
N GLN A 321 4.48 21.50 -12.84
CA GLN A 321 3.38 20.94 -13.64
C GLN A 321 2.11 20.65 -12.83
N HIS A 322 2.11 20.88 -11.51
CA HIS A 322 1.03 20.55 -10.59
C HIS A 322 0.56 21.75 -9.76
N VAL A 323 0.81 22.98 -10.22
CA VAL A 323 0.57 24.23 -9.47
C VAL A 323 -0.85 24.32 -8.92
N ASP A 324 -1.86 24.03 -9.74
CA ASP A 324 -3.26 24.10 -9.31
C ASP A 324 -3.59 23.05 -8.24
N LEU A 325 -3.07 21.83 -8.40
CA LEU A 325 -3.27 20.75 -7.44
C LEU A 325 -2.56 21.05 -6.12
N ILE A 326 -1.33 21.55 -6.18
CA ILE A 326 -0.55 22.00 -5.02
C ILE A 326 -1.33 23.08 -4.27
N LYS A 327 -1.81 24.09 -4.99
CA LYS A 327 -2.60 25.17 -4.38
C LYS A 327 -3.84 24.63 -3.67
N ARG A 328 -4.60 23.76 -4.32
CA ARG A 328 -5.80 23.12 -3.73
C ARG A 328 -5.47 22.34 -2.46
N ILE A 329 -4.32 21.63 -2.43
CA ILE A 329 -3.85 20.91 -1.24
C ILE A 329 -3.51 21.91 -0.12
N GLN A 330 -2.74 22.93 -0.42
CA GLN A 330 -2.28 23.91 0.57
C GLN A 330 -3.42 24.78 1.15
N ASP A 331 -4.46 25.06 0.36
CA ASP A 331 -5.64 25.85 0.76
C ASP A 331 -6.59 25.08 1.69
N LEU A 332 -6.51 23.76 1.79
CA LEU A 332 -7.28 22.98 2.79
C LEU A 332 -6.80 23.36 4.20
N LYS A 333 -7.79 23.66 5.07
CA LYS A 333 -7.51 24.16 6.44
C LYS A 333 -7.51 23.03 7.46
#